data_c02eafeb407ad030a07a1cabfa2b9b13
#
_entry.id   c02eafeb407ad030a07a1cabfa2b9b13
#
_cell.length_a   1.000
_cell.length_b   1.000
_cell.length_c   1.000
_cell.angle_alpha   90.00
_cell.angle_beta   90.00
_cell.angle_gamma   90.00
#
_symmetry.space_group_name_H-M   'P 1'
#
loop_
_entity.id
_entity.type
_entity.pdbx_description
1 polymer ?
#
loop_
_entity_poly.entity_id
_entity_poly.type
_entity_poly.pdbx_seq_one_letter_code
_entity_poly.pdbx_strand_id
1 'polypeptide(L)'
;MFQIFVDSAANLPAVIAKKYNINVISFVNLISGKEVTCYNPDLTPEEEREKGKEYYDAMRKGCEIKTGLISTATFEEKFQEALDADQDVLYFSLSKNISGNFNSARLAAEELSDHNTNGHKIRLIDSLNASLAQGILAIYASIMRDKGMSVDEAADFLEPLVGKMNGVF
;
A
#
# COMPACT_ATOMS: atom_id res chain seq x y z
N MET A 1 -17.15 3.88 -7.87
CA MET A 1 -16.39 2.70 -7.36
C MET A 1 -15.00 3.21 -7.00
N PHE A 2 -14.23 2.57 -6.12
CA PHE A 2 -12.90 3.05 -5.75
C PHE A 2 -11.84 1.96 -5.83
N GLN A 3 -10.60 2.35 -6.11
CA GLN A 3 -9.44 1.48 -6.03
C GLN A 3 -8.81 1.55 -4.63
N ILE A 4 -8.28 0.42 -4.18
CA ILE A 4 -7.64 0.29 -2.88
C ILE A 4 -6.15 0.09 -3.11
N PHE A 5 -5.35 0.88 -2.39
CA PHE A 5 -3.90 0.82 -2.43
C PHE A 5 -3.32 0.58 -1.04
N VAL A 6 -2.25 -0.17 -1.00
CA VAL A 6 -1.35 -0.31 0.16
C VAL A 6 0.09 -0.18 -0.32
N ASP A 7 1.01 0.16 0.57
CA ASP A 7 2.43 -0.07 0.27
C ASP A 7 2.84 -1.52 0.60
N SER A 8 3.98 -1.95 0.08
CA SER A 8 4.44 -3.33 0.24
C SER A 8 4.80 -3.71 1.69
N ALA A 9 4.84 -2.75 2.64
CA ALA A 9 4.95 -3.03 4.06
C ALA A 9 3.71 -3.73 4.64
N ALA A 10 2.57 -3.72 3.93
CA ALA A 10 1.39 -4.49 4.30
C ALA A 10 1.62 -6.01 4.29
N ASN A 11 2.69 -6.47 3.63
CA ASN A 11 3.07 -7.89 3.51
C ASN A 11 1.91 -8.79 3.04
N LEU A 12 1.05 -8.25 2.18
CA LEU A 12 -0.01 -9.04 1.55
C LEU A 12 0.57 -9.97 0.51
N PRO A 13 0.33 -11.29 0.61
CA PRO A 13 0.68 -12.21 -0.47
C PRO A 13 -0.03 -11.81 -1.78
N ALA A 14 0.64 -12.00 -2.92
CA ALA A 14 0.10 -11.64 -4.24
C ALA A 14 -1.29 -12.26 -4.49
N VAL A 15 -1.48 -13.52 -4.08
CA VAL A 15 -2.76 -14.23 -4.19
C VAL A 15 -3.88 -13.54 -3.38
N ILE A 16 -3.56 -12.96 -2.23
CA ILE A 16 -4.53 -12.23 -1.39
C ILE A 16 -4.81 -10.85 -1.99
N ALA A 17 -3.77 -10.12 -2.41
CA ALA A 17 -3.95 -8.83 -3.06
C ALA A 17 -4.83 -8.96 -4.32
N LYS A 18 -4.58 -9.96 -5.17
CA LYS A 18 -5.42 -10.28 -6.34
C LYS A 18 -6.86 -10.63 -5.96
N LYS A 19 -7.04 -11.51 -4.96
CA LYS A 19 -8.38 -11.95 -4.51
C LYS A 19 -9.28 -10.79 -4.07
N TYR A 20 -8.70 -9.80 -3.39
CA TYR A 20 -9.42 -8.66 -2.86
C TYR A 20 -9.30 -7.40 -3.74
N ASN A 21 -8.71 -7.53 -4.93
CA ASN A 21 -8.46 -6.42 -5.85
C ASN A 21 -7.85 -5.21 -5.13
N ILE A 22 -6.70 -5.45 -4.49
CA ILE A 22 -5.88 -4.48 -3.76
C ILE A 22 -4.61 -4.25 -4.56
N ASN A 23 -4.31 -3.00 -4.85
CA ASN A 23 -3.09 -2.58 -5.52
C ASN A 23 -1.96 -2.39 -4.50
N VAL A 24 -0.80 -2.98 -4.75
CA VAL A 24 0.36 -2.84 -3.86
C VAL A 24 1.40 -1.96 -4.54
N ILE A 25 1.72 -0.82 -3.93
CA ILE A 25 2.80 0.07 -4.37
C ILE A 25 4.08 -0.40 -3.68
N SER A 26 5.06 -0.82 -4.47
CA SER A 26 6.27 -1.45 -3.93
C SER A 26 7.28 -0.43 -3.42
N PHE A 27 7.85 -0.67 -2.26
CA PHE A 27 9.13 -0.09 -1.88
C PHE A 27 10.22 -0.55 -2.82
N VAL A 28 11.29 0.22 -2.87
CA VAL A 28 12.55 -0.16 -3.51
C VAL A 28 13.57 -0.47 -2.43
N ASN A 29 14.15 -1.65 -2.46
CA ASN A 29 15.29 -2.02 -1.63
C ASN A 29 16.59 -1.85 -2.43
N LEU A 30 17.62 -1.35 -1.77
CA LEU A 30 18.99 -1.39 -2.24
C LEU A 30 19.68 -2.59 -1.61
N ILE A 31 19.92 -3.62 -2.41
CA ILE A 31 20.63 -4.83 -1.98
C ILE A 31 22.01 -4.81 -2.63
N SER A 32 23.06 -4.65 -1.83
CA SER A 32 24.45 -4.50 -2.34
C SER A 32 24.55 -3.43 -3.45
N GLY A 33 23.83 -2.30 -3.29
CA GLY A 33 23.83 -1.18 -4.24
C GLY A 33 22.97 -1.38 -5.49
N LYS A 34 22.23 -2.47 -5.61
CA LYS A 34 21.26 -2.70 -6.69
C LYS A 34 19.84 -2.49 -6.20
N GLU A 35 19.04 -1.79 -7.01
CA GLU A 35 17.61 -1.61 -6.74
C GLU A 35 16.85 -2.91 -7.01
N VAL A 36 16.02 -3.30 -6.04
CA VAL A 36 15.13 -4.47 -6.13
C VAL A 36 13.76 -4.08 -5.59
N THR A 37 12.70 -4.32 -6.36
CA THR A 37 11.33 -4.13 -5.92
C THR A 37 10.95 -5.18 -4.87
N CYS A 38 10.25 -4.75 -3.82
CA CYS A 38 9.87 -5.62 -2.69
C CYS A 38 8.61 -6.46 -2.96
N TYR A 39 7.87 -6.15 -4.01
CA TYR A 39 6.62 -6.82 -4.34
C TYR A 39 6.56 -7.17 -5.83
N ASN A 40 6.10 -8.36 -6.12
CA ASN A 40 5.81 -8.81 -7.48
C ASN A 40 4.45 -9.54 -7.50
N PRO A 41 3.43 -9.01 -8.20
CA PRO A 41 2.09 -9.58 -8.23
C PRO A 41 2.01 -10.93 -8.93
N ASP A 42 3.02 -11.34 -9.70
CA ASP A 42 2.97 -12.54 -10.53
C ASP A 42 3.58 -13.78 -9.87
N LEU A 43 4.08 -13.62 -8.64
CA LEU A 43 4.65 -14.75 -7.90
C LEU A 43 3.56 -15.68 -7.37
N THR A 44 3.85 -16.97 -7.44
CA THR A 44 3.13 -17.99 -6.68
C THR A 44 3.51 -17.93 -5.19
N PRO A 45 2.68 -18.46 -4.28
CA PRO A 45 3.01 -18.51 -2.85
C PRO A 45 4.33 -19.24 -2.55
N GLU A 46 4.70 -20.24 -3.36
CA GLU A 46 5.96 -20.98 -3.26
C GLU A 46 7.14 -20.08 -3.62
N GLU A 47 7.06 -19.35 -4.73
CA GLU A 47 8.09 -18.41 -5.19
C GLU A 47 8.26 -17.24 -4.22
N GLU A 48 7.16 -16.69 -3.67
CA GLU A 48 7.22 -15.66 -2.63
C GLU A 48 7.99 -16.15 -1.40
N ARG A 49 7.74 -17.38 -0.96
CA ARG A 49 8.44 -17.99 0.18
C ARG A 49 9.92 -18.20 -0.10
N GLU A 50 10.27 -18.70 -1.28
CA GLU A 50 11.66 -18.91 -1.68
C GLU A 50 12.42 -17.58 -1.75
N LYS A 51 11.86 -16.56 -2.40
CA LYS A 51 12.45 -15.21 -2.45
C LYS A 51 12.60 -14.58 -1.06
N GLY A 52 11.59 -14.73 -0.21
CA GLY A 52 11.68 -14.28 1.17
C GLY A 52 12.81 -14.97 1.93
N LYS A 53 12.98 -16.28 1.75
CA LYS A 53 14.09 -17.04 2.35
C LYS A 53 15.45 -16.55 1.84
N GLU A 54 15.59 -16.36 0.52
CA GLU A 54 16.83 -15.83 -0.08
C GLU A 54 17.19 -14.46 0.49
N TYR A 55 16.20 -13.58 0.62
CA TYR A 55 16.34 -12.24 1.18
C TYR A 55 16.87 -12.28 2.62
N TYR A 56 16.24 -13.05 3.49
CA TYR A 56 16.68 -13.18 4.89
C TYR A 56 18.00 -13.93 5.03
N ASP A 57 18.30 -14.90 4.16
CA ASP A 57 19.59 -15.59 4.16
C ASP A 57 20.73 -14.66 3.71
N ALA A 58 20.46 -13.75 2.78
CA ALA A 58 21.42 -12.70 2.41
C ALA A 58 21.72 -11.76 3.59
N MET A 59 20.70 -11.34 4.34
CA MET A 59 20.87 -10.53 5.55
C MET A 59 21.72 -11.27 6.61
N ARG A 60 21.44 -12.55 6.86
CA ARG A 60 22.24 -13.38 7.80
C ARG A 60 23.69 -13.53 7.39
N LYS A 61 24.00 -13.43 6.10
CA LYS A 61 25.36 -13.44 5.54
C LYS A 61 26.02 -12.06 5.54
N GLY A 62 25.36 -11.04 6.12
CA GLY A 62 25.92 -9.69 6.24
C GLY A 62 25.70 -8.82 4.99
N CYS A 63 24.78 -9.20 4.09
CA CYS A 63 24.43 -8.34 2.96
C CYS A 63 23.78 -7.05 3.47
N GLU A 64 24.31 -5.91 3.03
CA GLU A 64 23.71 -4.61 3.35
C GLU A 64 22.42 -4.42 2.54
N ILE A 65 21.32 -4.19 3.26
CA ILE A 65 20.02 -3.92 2.65
C ILE A 65 19.50 -2.58 3.20
N LYS A 66 19.14 -1.68 2.30
CA LYS A 66 18.53 -0.39 2.64
C LYS A 66 17.17 -0.29 1.95
N THR A 67 16.18 0.21 2.65
CA THR A 67 14.85 0.46 2.10
C THR A 67 14.73 1.92 1.72
N GLY A 68 14.35 2.21 0.47
CA GLY A 68 14.01 3.54 0.00
C GLY A 68 12.52 3.86 0.23
N LEU A 69 12.20 5.15 0.35
CA LEU A 69 10.81 5.60 0.34
C LEU A 69 10.21 5.47 -1.06
N ILE A 70 8.90 5.27 -1.12
CA ILE A 70 8.15 5.46 -2.36
C ILE A 70 8.11 6.96 -2.65
N SER A 71 8.48 7.35 -3.87
CA SER A 71 8.51 8.76 -4.26
C SER A 71 7.10 9.33 -4.42
N THR A 72 6.94 10.65 -4.25
CA THR A 72 5.70 11.36 -4.56
C THR A 72 5.25 11.11 -5.99
N ALA A 73 6.18 11.16 -6.96
CA ALA A 73 5.89 10.89 -8.37
C ALA A 73 5.33 9.47 -8.62
N THR A 74 5.80 8.46 -7.87
CA THR A 74 5.24 7.10 -7.96
C THR A 74 3.81 7.04 -7.43
N PHE A 75 3.50 7.75 -6.34
CA PHE A 75 2.12 7.86 -5.85
C PHE A 75 1.23 8.62 -6.81
N GLU A 76 1.71 9.73 -7.39
CA GLU A 76 0.98 10.50 -8.42
C GLU A 76 0.63 9.60 -9.61
N GLU A 77 1.60 8.88 -10.16
CA GLU A 77 1.38 7.93 -11.26
C GLU A 77 0.27 6.92 -10.92
N LYS A 78 0.37 6.25 -9.76
CA LYS A 78 -0.57 5.19 -9.38
C LYS A 78 -1.96 5.70 -9.02
N PHE A 79 -2.06 6.85 -8.41
CA PHE A 79 -3.36 7.46 -8.10
C PHE A 79 -4.00 8.03 -9.36
N GLN A 80 -3.22 8.65 -10.27
CA GLN A 80 -3.71 9.15 -11.54
C GLN A 80 -4.27 8.03 -12.42
N GLU A 81 -3.62 6.84 -12.47
CA GLU A 81 -4.15 5.68 -13.17
C GLU A 81 -5.58 5.30 -12.70
N ALA A 82 -5.87 5.44 -11.40
CA ALA A 82 -7.20 5.16 -10.85
C ALA A 82 -8.21 6.27 -11.24
N LEU A 83 -7.79 7.54 -11.13
CA LEU A 83 -8.63 8.69 -11.50
C LEU A 83 -8.97 8.68 -12.98
N ASP A 84 -8.03 8.31 -13.86
CA ASP A 84 -8.23 8.17 -15.30
C ASP A 84 -9.19 7.01 -15.65
N ALA A 85 -9.26 6.00 -14.76
CA ALA A 85 -10.21 4.90 -14.87
C ALA A 85 -11.59 5.23 -14.26
N ASP A 86 -11.89 6.51 -13.97
CA ASP A 86 -13.15 6.99 -13.37
C ASP A 86 -13.42 6.36 -11.99
N GLN A 87 -12.38 6.24 -11.14
CA GLN A 87 -12.45 5.64 -9.82
C GLN A 87 -11.78 6.51 -8.75
N ASP A 88 -12.40 6.54 -7.56
CA ASP A 88 -11.80 7.13 -6.37
C ASP A 88 -10.63 6.28 -5.86
N VAL A 89 -9.81 6.86 -4.98
CA VAL A 89 -8.65 6.21 -4.37
C VAL A 89 -8.82 6.09 -2.86
N LEU A 90 -8.55 4.91 -2.31
CA LEU A 90 -8.38 4.70 -0.87
C LEU A 90 -7.02 4.04 -0.62
N TYR A 91 -6.13 4.76 0.05
CA TYR A 91 -4.78 4.28 0.36
C TYR A 91 -4.59 4.09 1.86
N PHE A 92 -4.09 2.93 2.25
CA PHE A 92 -3.65 2.62 3.61
C PHE A 92 -2.12 2.60 3.66
N SER A 93 -1.55 3.48 4.44
CA SER A 93 -0.11 3.63 4.57
C SER A 93 0.46 2.82 5.73
N LEU A 94 1.71 2.37 5.58
CA LEU A 94 2.58 2.11 6.73
C LEU A 94 2.54 3.32 7.68
N SER A 95 2.55 3.07 8.99
CA SER A 95 2.50 4.12 10.01
C SER A 95 3.43 5.30 9.68
N LYS A 96 2.90 6.52 9.68
CA LYS A 96 3.68 7.76 9.49
C LYS A 96 4.74 7.98 10.57
N ASN A 97 4.62 7.29 11.73
CA ASN A 97 5.61 7.33 12.79
C ASN A 97 6.85 6.46 12.47
N ILE A 98 6.75 5.57 11.48
CA ILE A 98 7.81 4.66 11.07
C ILE A 98 8.40 5.08 9.71
N SER A 99 7.57 5.60 8.80
CA SER A 99 7.94 5.89 7.42
C SER A 99 7.43 7.24 6.93
N GLY A 100 8.17 7.87 6.02
CA GLY A 100 7.73 9.07 5.30
C GLY A 100 6.71 8.82 4.18
N ASN A 101 6.34 7.58 3.90
CA ASN A 101 5.46 7.23 2.78
C ASN A 101 4.08 7.91 2.84
N PHE A 102 3.50 8.00 4.04
CA PHE A 102 2.23 8.73 4.21
C PHE A 102 2.34 10.17 3.73
N ASN A 103 3.45 10.85 4.06
CA ASN A 103 3.67 12.23 3.62
C ASN A 103 3.88 12.33 2.11
N SER A 104 4.64 11.39 1.50
CA SER A 104 4.79 11.35 0.04
C SER A 104 3.45 11.14 -0.67
N ALA A 105 2.61 10.22 -0.17
CA ALA A 105 1.26 9.99 -0.71
C ALA A 105 0.34 11.20 -0.51
N ARG A 106 0.46 11.91 0.63
CA ARG A 106 -0.33 13.12 0.90
C ARG A 106 0.01 14.24 -0.09
N LEU A 107 1.29 14.47 -0.35
CA LEU A 107 1.74 15.46 -1.33
C LEU A 107 1.23 15.12 -2.73
N ALA A 108 1.29 13.85 -3.14
CA ALA A 108 0.74 13.37 -4.40
C ALA A 108 -0.79 13.61 -4.50
N ALA A 109 -1.52 13.29 -3.42
CA ALA A 109 -2.96 13.48 -3.38
C ALA A 109 -3.37 14.97 -3.43
N GLU A 110 -2.61 15.87 -2.79
CA GLU A 110 -2.83 17.31 -2.85
C GLU A 110 -2.64 17.83 -4.27
N GLU A 111 -1.53 17.48 -4.93
CA GLU A 111 -1.23 17.88 -6.32
C GLU A 111 -2.31 17.39 -7.29
N LEU A 112 -2.70 16.12 -7.18
CA LEU A 112 -3.74 15.56 -8.03
C LEU A 112 -5.12 16.17 -7.76
N SER A 113 -5.44 16.50 -6.51
CA SER A 113 -6.72 17.12 -6.15
C SER A 113 -6.88 18.53 -6.72
N ASP A 114 -5.81 19.29 -6.81
CA ASP A 114 -5.80 20.65 -7.38
C ASP A 114 -6.06 20.62 -8.90
N HIS A 115 -5.74 19.51 -9.57
CA HIS A 115 -5.93 19.34 -11.01
C HIS A 115 -7.11 18.42 -11.38
N ASN A 116 -7.76 17.81 -10.39
CA ASN A 116 -8.86 16.86 -10.59
C ASN A 116 -10.17 17.57 -10.98
N THR A 117 -10.48 17.59 -12.26
CA THR A 117 -11.72 18.17 -12.80
C THR A 117 -12.92 17.24 -12.75
N ASN A 118 -12.71 15.95 -12.48
CA ASN A 118 -13.76 14.91 -12.56
C ASN A 118 -14.46 14.67 -11.21
N GLY A 119 -14.02 15.34 -10.13
CA GLY A 119 -14.65 15.25 -8.80
C GLY A 119 -14.37 13.94 -8.05
N HIS A 120 -13.42 13.13 -8.52
CA HIS A 120 -12.97 11.92 -7.80
C HIS A 120 -12.24 12.27 -6.51
N LYS A 121 -12.29 11.36 -5.56
CA LYS A 121 -11.73 11.54 -4.23
C LYS A 121 -10.52 10.66 -4.00
N ILE A 122 -9.55 11.21 -3.28
CA ILE A 122 -8.40 10.47 -2.78
C ILE A 122 -8.46 10.51 -1.26
N ARG A 123 -8.71 9.36 -0.62
CA ARG A 123 -8.71 9.21 0.83
C ARG A 123 -7.45 8.44 1.26
N LEU A 124 -6.75 8.99 2.24
CA LEU A 124 -5.51 8.43 2.78
C LEU A 124 -5.74 8.10 4.26
N ILE A 125 -5.41 6.88 4.65
CA ILE A 125 -5.50 6.42 6.03
C ILE A 125 -4.10 6.03 6.51
N ASP A 126 -3.61 6.72 7.53
CA ASP A 126 -2.44 6.26 8.29
C ASP A 126 -2.86 5.05 9.13
N SER A 127 -2.33 3.88 8.82
CA SER A 127 -2.71 2.65 9.52
C SER A 127 -2.27 2.62 10.99
N LEU A 128 -1.36 3.51 11.41
CA LEU A 128 -0.64 3.47 12.69
C LEU A 128 0.01 2.11 12.99
N ASN A 129 0.11 1.27 11.99
CA ASN A 129 0.55 -0.11 12.03
C ASN A 129 1.51 -0.41 10.89
N ALA A 130 1.96 -1.66 10.83
CA ALA A 130 2.73 -2.24 9.74
C ALA A 130 2.24 -3.66 9.47
N SER A 131 2.77 -4.29 8.43
CA SER A 131 2.53 -5.68 8.09
C SER A 131 1.03 -6.00 7.93
N LEU A 132 0.61 -7.19 8.35
CA LEU A 132 -0.77 -7.66 8.15
C LEU A 132 -1.82 -6.79 8.82
N ALA A 133 -1.49 -6.04 9.89
CA ALA A 133 -2.45 -5.13 10.52
C ALA A 133 -2.87 -3.99 9.57
N GLN A 134 -1.93 -3.47 8.75
CA GLN A 134 -2.23 -2.56 7.64
C GLN A 134 -3.02 -3.28 6.54
N GLY A 135 -2.60 -4.49 6.16
CA GLY A 135 -3.24 -5.27 5.09
C GLY A 135 -4.69 -5.65 5.40
N ILE A 136 -5.01 -5.94 6.65
CA ILE A 136 -6.38 -6.27 7.09
C ILE A 136 -7.33 -5.09 6.87
N LEU A 137 -6.91 -3.85 7.10
CA LEU A 137 -7.73 -2.66 6.83
C LEU A 137 -8.11 -2.59 5.35
N ALA A 138 -7.16 -2.85 4.44
CA ALA A 138 -7.41 -2.88 3.01
C ALA A 138 -8.37 -4.03 2.60
N ILE A 139 -8.27 -5.19 3.24
CA ILE A 139 -9.21 -6.30 3.03
C ILE A 139 -10.63 -5.91 3.46
N TYR A 140 -10.79 -5.27 4.61
CA TYR A 140 -12.10 -4.76 5.04
C TYR A 140 -12.65 -3.72 4.08
N ALA A 141 -11.82 -2.79 3.59
CA ALA A 141 -12.22 -1.82 2.57
C ALA A 141 -12.70 -2.50 1.28
N SER A 142 -12.04 -3.58 0.85
CA SER A 142 -12.46 -4.37 -0.31
C SER A 142 -13.85 -4.98 -0.10
N ILE A 143 -14.09 -5.59 1.06
CA ILE A 143 -15.40 -6.16 1.40
C ILE A 143 -16.50 -5.08 1.43
N MET A 144 -16.19 -3.87 1.91
CA MET A 144 -17.12 -2.74 1.93
C MET A 144 -17.41 -2.23 0.52
N ARG A 145 -16.38 -2.08 -0.32
CA ARG A 145 -16.52 -1.72 -1.73
C ARG A 145 -17.43 -2.71 -2.47
N ASP A 146 -17.24 -4.01 -2.25
CA ASP A 146 -18.02 -5.07 -2.89
C ASP A 146 -19.50 -5.08 -2.39
N LYS A 147 -19.78 -4.46 -1.23
CA LYS A 147 -21.13 -4.19 -0.73
C LYS A 147 -21.70 -2.86 -1.22
N GLY A 148 -21.00 -2.14 -2.08
CA GLY A 148 -21.48 -0.90 -2.71
C GLY A 148 -21.25 0.37 -1.88
N MET A 149 -20.43 0.32 -0.82
CA MET A 149 -20.06 1.53 -0.06
C MET A 149 -19.17 2.45 -0.93
N SER A 150 -19.34 3.74 -0.78
CA SER A 150 -18.47 4.76 -1.35
C SER A 150 -17.11 4.79 -0.65
N VAL A 151 -16.14 5.48 -1.25
CA VAL A 151 -14.81 5.67 -0.66
C VAL A 151 -14.87 6.38 0.69
N ASP A 152 -15.74 7.39 0.82
CA ASP A 152 -15.91 8.14 2.07
C ASP A 152 -16.53 7.26 3.16
N GLU A 153 -17.61 6.54 2.87
CA GLU A 153 -18.26 5.65 3.83
C GLU A 153 -17.31 4.57 4.33
N ALA A 154 -16.49 3.99 3.42
CA ALA A 154 -15.49 3.00 3.80
C ALA A 154 -14.36 3.61 4.66
N ALA A 155 -13.85 4.78 4.26
CA ALA A 155 -12.80 5.48 5.00
C ALA A 155 -13.27 5.91 6.39
N ASP A 156 -14.44 6.56 6.49
CA ASP A 156 -15.01 7.06 7.74
C ASP A 156 -15.34 5.92 8.72
N PHE A 157 -15.67 4.72 8.22
CA PHE A 157 -15.87 3.53 9.05
C PHE A 157 -14.55 2.96 9.56
N LEU A 158 -13.50 2.91 8.70
CA LEU A 158 -12.23 2.25 9.03
C LEU A 158 -11.30 3.12 9.85
N GLU A 159 -11.31 4.44 9.65
CA GLU A 159 -10.40 5.37 10.32
C GLU A 159 -10.47 5.29 11.86
N PRO A 160 -11.66 5.22 12.52
CA PRO A 160 -11.75 5.02 13.96
C PRO A 160 -11.29 3.63 14.45
N LEU A 161 -11.18 2.64 13.56
CA LEU A 161 -10.75 1.29 13.89
C LEU A 161 -9.23 1.15 13.91
N VAL A 162 -8.51 2.05 13.24
CA VAL A 162 -7.04 2.03 13.17
C VAL A 162 -6.40 1.93 14.55
N GLY A 163 -6.86 2.74 15.51
CA GLY A 163 -6.35 2.74 16.88
C GLY A 163 -6.72 1.49 17.71
N LYS A 164 -7.58 0.61 17.17
CA LYS A 164 -7.97 -0.66 17.80
C LYS A 164 -7.23 -1.86 17.21
N MET A 165 -6.51 -1.64 16.11
CA MET A 165 -5.68 -2.66 15.48
C MET A 165 -4.33 -2.72 16.19
N ASN A 166 -3.95 -3.90 16.64
CA ASN A 166 -2.66 -4.11 17.31
C ASN A 166 -1.82 -5.06 16.47
N GLY A 167 -0.75 -4.54 15.87
CA GLY A 167 0.31 -5.33 15.27
C GLY A 167 1.39 -5.66 16.32
N VAL A 168 1.78 -6.91 16.41
CA VAL A 168 2.93 -7.35 17.23
C VAL A 168 3.99 -7.86 16.27
N PHE A 169 5.21 -7.29 16.32
CA PHE A 169 6.35 -7.67 15.49
C PHE A 169 7.56 -7.99 16.34
#